data_86d5fbebc73a2f41830bf74ed61a5866
#
_entry.id   86d5fbebc73a2f41830bf74ed61a5866
#
_cell.length_a   1.000
_cell.length_b   1.000
_cell.length_c   1.000
_cell.angle_alpha   90.00
_cell.angle_beta   90.00
_cell.angle_gamma   90.00
#
_symmetry.space_group_name_H-M   'P 1'
#
loop_
_entity.id
_entity.type
_entity.pdbx_description
1 polymer ?
#
loop_
_entity_poly.entity_id
_entity_poly.type
_entity_poly.pdbx_seq_one_letter_code
_entity_poly.pdbx_strand_id
1 'polypeptide(L)'
;MTINYTTNLSLAEPVTGTESGTWGDDVNKGLTDYLDISIAGTLALTSASFTANALTLANTTGSSSGNGITTTTAQYYIIKCSSLSTNVTITAPSSSKTYVVVNLDPTYTVTIKASGQTGITIPVSSKAL
;
A
#
# COMPACT_ATOMS: atom_id res chain seq x y z
N MET A 1 22.46 15.25 0.18
CA MET A 1 21.48 14.30 -0.42
C MET A 1 20.09 14.82 -0.20
N THR A 2 19.35 15.07 -1.26
CA THR A 2 17.99 15.60 -1.16
C THR A 2 17.07 14.85 -2.13
N ILE A 3 16.00 14.30 -1.57
CA ILE A 3 14.98 13.62 -2.33
C ILE A 3 13.64 14.29 -2.01
N ASN A 4 12.93 14.71 -3.05
CA ASN A 4 11.52 15.07 -2.95
C ASN A 4 10.67 13.83 -3.26
N TYR A 5 9.39 13.88 -2.89
CA TYR A 5 8.48 12.77 -3.14
C TYR A 5 7.18 13.28 -3.75
N THR A 6 6.64 12.52 -4.69
CA THR A 6 5.39 12.87 -5.36
C THR A 6 4.20 12.82 -4.40
N THR A 7 3.19 13.64 -4.67
CA THR A 7 2.05 13.85 -3.76
C THR A 7 1.18 12.60 -3.55
N ASN A 8 0.90 11.83 -4.60
CA ASN A 8 -0.07 10.73 -4.52
C ASN A 8 0.57 9.40 -4.11
N LEU A 9 1.67 9.03 -4.75
CA LEU A 9 2.32 7.73 -4.53
C LEU A 9 3.64 7.82 -3.77
N SER A 10 4.05 9.02 -3.36
CA SER A 10 5.32 9.24 -2.66
C SER A 10 6.53 8.64 -3.40
N LEU A 11 6.54 8.75 -4.72
CA LEU A 11 7.65 8.30 -5.55
C LEU A 11 8.82 9.26 -5.40
N ALA A 12 10.04 8.73 -5.35
CA ALA A 12 11.23 9.53 -5.16
C ALA A 12 11.52 10.41 -6.39
N GLU A 13 11.81 11.68 -6.11
CA GLU A 13 12.28 12.67 -7.07
C GLU A 13 13.62 13.21 -6.59
N PRO A 14 14.75 12.52 -6.92
CA PRO A 14 16.08 13.00 -6.53
C PRO A 14 16.34 14.41 -7.08
N VAL A 15 16.82 15.31 -6.23
CA VAL A 15 17.13 16.69 -6.63
C VAL A 15 18.46 16.68 -7.40
N THR A 16 18.44 17.23 -8.62
CA THR A 16 19.60 17.29 -9.51
C THR A 16 20.81 17.90 -8.79
N GLY A 17 21.94 17.20 -8.88
CA GLY A 17 23.22 17.64 -8.32
C GLY A 17 23.41 17.35 -6.84
N THR A 18 22.45 16.72 -6.15
CA THR A 18 22.56 16.43 -4.72
C THR A 18 22.82 14.96 -4.39
N GLU A 19 22.62 14.05 -5.35
CA GLU A 19 22.64 12.60 -5.15
C GLU A 19 23.90 11.91 -5.67
N SER A 20 25.05 12.55 -5.51
CA SER A 20 26.33 11.98 -5.98
C SER A 20 26.64 10.65 -5.27
N GLY A 21 26.77 9.58 -6.03
CA GLY A 21 27.08 8.24 -5.53
C GLY A 21 25.87 7.42 -5.05
N THR A 22 24.70 8.01 -4.88
CA THR A 22 23.48 7.33 -4.39
C THR A 22 22.31 7.38 -5.36
N TRP A 23 22.41 8.16 -6.42
CA TRP A 23 21.33 8.41 -7.36
C TRP A 23 20.67 7.14 -7.89
N GLY A 24 21.47 6.16 -8.29
CA GLY A 24 20.93 4.89 -8.82
C GLY A 24 20.13 4.12 -7.79
N ASP A 25 20.60 4.06 -6.54
CA ASP A 25 19.89 3.39 -5.45
C ASP A 25 18.61 4.14 -5.07
N ASP A 26 18.65 5.47 -5.05
CA ASP A 26 17.46 6.28 -4.76
C ASP A 26 16.38 6.07 -5.81
N VAL A 27 16.75 6.01 -7.10
CA VAL A 27 15.81 5.71 -8.19
C VAL A 27 15.28 4.28 -8.08
N ASN A 28 16.15 3.30 -7.87
CA ASN A 28 15.73 1.90 -7.81
C ASN A 28 14.79 1.65 -6.64
N LYS A 29 15.14 2.12 -5.45
CA LYS A 29 14.40 1.83 -4.21
C LYS A 29 13.25 2.80 -3.94
N GLY A 30 13.32 4.02 -4.40
CA GLY A 30 12.32 5.06 -4.16
C GLY A 30 11.34 5.29 -5.31
N LEU A 31 11.67 4.87 -6.51
CA LEU A 31 10.84 5.04 -7.69
C LEU A 31 10.49 3.70 -8.35
N THR A 32 11.47 2.92 -8.79
CA THR A 32 11.22 1.69 -9.57
C THR A 32 10.49 0.63 -8.77
N ASP A 33 10.91 0.35 -7.53
CA ASP A 33 10.25 -0.61 -6.65
C ASP A 33 8.80 -0.18 -6.36
N TYR A 34 8.56 1.12 -6.18
CA TYR A 34 7.22 1.65 -5.94
C TYR A 34 6.32 1.62 -7.17
N LEU A 35 6.85 1.87 -8.36
CA LEU A 35 6.11 1.72 -9.60
C LEU A 35 5.67 0.27 -9.81
N ASP A 36 6.56 -0.67 -9.51
CA ASP A 36 6.26 -2.10 -9.64
C ASP A 36 5.07 -2.49 -8.76
N ILE A 37 5.11 -2.18 -7.47
CA ILE A 37 4.00 -2.53 -6.57
C ILE A 37 2.71 -1.74 -6.84
N SER A 38 2.83 -0.52 -7.36
CA SER A 38 1.67 0.33 -7.68
C SER A 38 0.92 -0.13 -8.92
N ILE A 39 1.58 -0.86 -9.80
CA ILE A 39 1.01 -1.36 -11.07
C ILE A 39 0.58 -2.82 -10.92
N ALA A 40 1.38 -3.66 -10.27
CA ALA A 40 1.19 -5.11 -10.26
C ALA A 40 1.39 -5.78 -8.89
N GLY A 41 1.76 -5.03 -7.85
CA GLY A 41 2.06 -5.61 -6.54
C GLY A 41 0.81 -6.03 -5.76
N THR A 42 0.93 -7.14 -5.02
CA THR A 42 -0.12 -7.67 -4.15
C THR A 42 0.30 -7.59 -2.69
N LEU A 43 -0.50 -6.89 -1.89
CA LEU A 43 -0.38 -6.90 -0.44
C LEU A 43 -1.26 -8.03 0.10
N ALA A 44 -0.63 -9.09 0.59
CA ALA A 44 -1.33 -10.24 1.16
C ALA A 44 -1.54 -10.04 2.67
N LEU A 45 -2.80 -10.05 3.11
CA LEU A 45 -3.20 -9.85 4.49
C LEU A 45 -3.92 -11.08 5.03
N THR A 46 -3.63 -11.41 6.28
CA THR A 46 -4.28 -12.47 7.05
C THR A 46 -4.77 -11.92 8.39
N SER A 47 -5.40 -12.73 9.21
CA SER A 47 -5.87 -12.28 10.54
C SER A 47 -4.75 -11.66 11.38
N ALA A 48 -3.51 -12.14 11.26
CA ALA A 48 -2.35 -11.60 11.96
C ALA A 48 -1.95 -10.18 11.52
N SER A 49 -2.42 -9.74 10.34
CA SER A 49 -2.13 -8.39 9.81
C SER A 49 -2.97 -7.30 10.47
N PHE A 50 -4.02 -7.66 11.20
CA PHE A 50 -4.98 -6.73 11.78
C PHE A 50 -4.82 -6.66 13.30
N THR A 51 -4.99 -5.44 13.86
CA THR A 51 -5.06 -5.21 15.29
C THR A 51 -6.44 -4.66 15.63
N ALA A 52 -7.14 -5.28 16.57
CA ALA A 52 -8.53 -4.93 16.89
C ALA A 52 -9.43 -4.87 15.64
N ASN A 53 -9.25 -5.81 14.70
CA ASN A 53 -9.99 -5.95 13.43
C ASN A 53 -9.78 -4.79 12.46
N ALA A 54 -8.74 -4.02 12.60
CA ALA A 54 -8.45 -2.85 11.79
C ALA A 54 -6.98 -2.83 11.31
N LEU A 55 -6.78 -2.28 10.12
CA LEU A 55 -5.46 -2.00 9.56
C LEU A 55 -5.51 -0.63 8.88
N THR A 56 -4.54 0.22 9.18
CA THR A 56 -4.37 1.50 8.50
C THR A 56 -3.16 1.41 7.56
N LEU A 57 -3.40 1.62 6.28
CA LEU A 57 -2.35 1.71 5.27
C LEU A 57 -1.83 3.16 5.19
N ALA A 58 -0.55 3.30 4.97
CA ALA A 58 0.09 4.59 4.77
C ALA A 58 1.09 4.52 3.61
N ASN A 59 1.26 5.64 2.92
CA ASN A 59 2.33 5.75 1.96
C ASN A 59 3.68 5.65 2.67
N THR A 60 4.57 4.83 2.12
CA THR A 60 5.96 4.75 2.54
C THR A 60 6.85 5.35 1.47
N THR A 61 8.11 5.59 1.80
CA THR A 61 9.08 6.20 0.89
C THR A 61 10.35 5.38 0.86
N GLY A 62 11.01 5.36 -0.27
CA GLY A 62 12.29 4.69 -0.44
C GLY A 62 13.42 5.66 -0.73
N SER A 63 14.64 5.23 -0.41
CA SER A 63 15.88 5.97 -0.66
C SER A 63 17.03 4.97 -0.80
N SER A 64 18.25 5.48 -1.00
CA SER A 64 19.46 4.65 -1.02
C SER A 64 19.61 3.78 0.23
N SER A 65 19.02 4.19 1.37
CA SER A 65 19.06 3.43 2.62
C SER A 65 18.14 2.19 2.62
N GLY A 66 17.11 2.17 1.79
CA GLY A 66 16.16 1.06 1.68
C GLY A 66 14.88 1.48 0.97
N ASN A 67 14.11 0.53 0.48
CA ASN A 67 12.87 0.85 -0.23
C ASN A 67 11.71 1.22 0.71
N GLY A 68 11.79 0.94 2.00
CA GLY A 68 10.75 1.31 2.96
C GLY A 68 9.41 0.57 2.80
N ILE A 69 9.32 -0.38 1.88
CA ILE A 69 8.08 -1.13 1.64
C ILE A 69 7.84 -2.10 2.79
N THR A 70 6.64 -2.05 3.36
CA THR A 70 6.24 -2.87 4.51
C THR A 70 4.89 -3.53 4.25
N THR A 71 4.40 -4.30 5.21
CA THR A 71 3.08 -4.93 5.16
C THR A 71 1.92 -3.95 5.35
N THR A 72 2.18 -2.67 5.56
CA THR A 72 1.17 -1.60 5.66
C THR A 72 1.33 -0.53 4.59
N THR A 73 2.16 -0.77 3.58
CA THR A 73 2.41 0.17 2.48
C THR A 73 1.16 0.33 1.61
N ALA A 74 0.70 1.56 1.47
CA ALA A 74 -0.52 1.89 0.75
C ALA A 74 -0.37 1.89 -0.77
N GLN A 75 0.84 1.89 -1.30
CA GLN A 75 1.08 1.99 -2.74
C GLN A 75 0.83 0.68 -3.51
N TYR A 76 0.62 -0.43 -2.86
CA TYR A 76 0.23 -1.68 -3.52
C TYR A 76 -1.07 -1.51 -4.33
N TYR A 77 -1.10 -2.10 -5.53
CA TYR A 77 -2.28 -2.07 -6.37
C TYR A 77 -3.36 -3.07 -5.93
N ILE A 78 -2.95 -4.28 -5.55
CA ILE A 78 -3.85 -5.36 -5.16
C ILE A 78 -3.75 -5.57 -3.65
N ILE A 79 -4.88 -5.60 -2.96
CA ILE A 79 -4.99 -6.00 -1.56
C ILE A 79 -5.74 -7.32 -1.52
N LYS A 80 -5.09 -8.38 -1.03
CA LYS A 80 -5.65 -9.72 -0.97
C LYS A 80 -5.76 -10.16 0.49
N CYS A 81 -6.98 -10.43 0.95
CA CYS A 81 -7.25 -10.93 2.29
C CYS A 81 -7.64 -12.41 2.26
N SER A 82 -7.11 -13.18 3.20
CA SER A 82 -7.42 -14.60 3.37
C SER A 82 -7.21 -15.03 4.81
N SER A 83 -7.77 -16.17 5.20
CA SER A 83 -7.59 -16.75 6.54
C SER A 83 -7.90 -15.75 7.66
N LEU A 84 -9.02 -15.04 7.55
CA LEU A 84 -9.47 -14.09 8.56
C LEU A 84 -10.13 -14.84 9.73
N SER A 85 -10.15 -14.21 10.89
CA SER A 85 -10.84 -14.73 12.09
C SER A 85 -12.06 -13.89 12.47
N THR A 86 -12.29 -12.78 11.79
CA THR A 86 -13.41 -11.86 12.01
C THR A 86 -13.55 -10.94 10.79
N ASN A 87 -14.65 -10.18 10.74
CA ASN A 87 -14.79 -9.09 9.78
C ASN A 87 -13.74 -8.01 10.07
N VAL A 88 -13.12 -7.48 9.03
CA VAL A 88 -12.02 -6.54 9.17
C VAL A 88 -12.26 -5.25 8.38
N THR A 89 -11.61 -4.18 8.81
CA THR A 89 -11.64 -2.87 8.14
C THR A 89 -10.23 -2.43 7.77
N ILE A 90 -10.05 -2.02 6.52
CA ILE A 90 -8.82 -1.44 6.00
C ILE A 90 -9.07 0.04 5.73
N THR A 91 -8.25 0.90 6.32
CA THR A 91 -8.27 2.34 6.06
C THR A 91 -7.10 2.69 5.16
N ALA A 92 -7.38 3.24 4.00
CA ALA A 92 -6.39 3.72 3.03
C ALA A 92 -6.24 5.24 3.12
N PRO A 93 -5.11 5.81 2.66
CA PRO A 93 -4.96 7.25 2.54
C PRO A 93 -6.01 7.86 1.60
N SER A 94 -6.29 9.16 1.78
CA SER A 94 -7.27 9.90 0.96
C SER A 94 -6.72 10.31 -0.41
N SER A 95 -5.55 9.83 -0.82
CA SER A 95 -4.98 10.15 -2.13
C SER A 95 -5.72 9.44 -3.26
N SER A 96 -5.69 10.04 -4.44
CA SER A 96 -6.33 9.48 -5.64
C SER A 96 -5.58 8.24 -6.12
N LYS A 97 -6.08 7.08 -5.76
CA LYS A 97 -5.50 5.79 -6.16
C LYS A 97 -6.60 4.74 -6.27
N THR A 98 -6.47 3.88 -7.27
CA THR A 98 -7.33 2.71 -7.44
C THR A 98 -6.73 1.50 -6.75
N TYR A 99 -7.55 0.74 -6.06
CA TYR A 99 -7.20 -0.55 -5.49
C TYR A 99 -8.04 -1.66 -6.08
N VAL A 100 -7.45 -2.83 -6.27
CA VAL A 100 -8.18 -4.07 -6.49
C VAL A 100 -8.19 -4.81 -5.16
N VAL A 101 -9.35 -5.01 -4.57
CA VAL A 101 -9.50 -5.71 -3.29
C VAL A 101 -10.08 -7.09 -3.53
N VAL A 102 -9.34 -8.11 -3.09
CA VAL A 102 -9.72 -9.53 -3.24
C VAL A 102 -9.92 -10.12 -1.86
N ASN A 103 -11.14 -10.54 -1.57
CA ASN A 103 -11.45 -11.26 -0.34
C ASN A 103 -11.61 -12.76 -0.65
N LEU A 104 -10.61 -13.54 -0.30
CA LEU A 104 -10.63 -14.99 -0.47
C LEU A 104 -11.21 -15.72 0.75
N ASP A 105 -11.52 -14.99 1.82
CA ASP A 105 -12.09 -15.62 3.02
C ASP A 105 -13.52 -16.07 2.75
N PRO A 106 -13.88 -17.32 3.10
CA PRO A 106 -15.23 -17.84 2.86
C PRO A 106 -16.25 -17.41 3.91
N THR A 107 -15.83 -16.77 5.00
CA THR A 107 -16.69 -16.53 6.18
C THR A 107 -16.78 -15.05 6.54
N TYR A 108 -15.69 -14.30 6.42
CA TYR A 108 -15.61 -12.93 6.94
C TYR A 108 -15.48 -11.90 5.82
N THR A 109 -16.08 -10.76 6.06
CA THR A 109 -16.09 -9.63 5.10
C THR A 109 -14.90 -8.71 5.32
N VAL A 110 -14.53 -7.97 4.27
CA VAL A 110 -13.51 -6.94 4.29
C VAL A 110 -14.16 -5.60 3.94
N THR A 111 -14.03 -4.61 4.81
CA THR A 111 -14.47 -3.24 4.49
C THR A 111 -13.23 -2.41 4.18
N ILE A 112 -13.23 -1.70 3.06
CA ILE A 112 -12.18 -0.73 2.72
C ILE A 112 -12.77 0.68 2.68
N LYS A 113 -12.02 1.63 3.23
CA LYS A 113 -12.43 3.04 3.26
C LYS A 113 -11.24 3.97 3.21
N ALA A 114 -11.47 5.21 2.80
CA ALA A 114 -10.54 6.28 3.08
C ALA A 114 -10.77 6.82 4.49
N SER A 115 -9.74 7.45 5.07
CA SER A 115 -9.85 8.05 6.40
C SER A 115 -11.02 9.04 6.46
N GLY A 116 -11.86 8.92 7.48
CA GLY A 116 -13.03 9.78 7.67
C GLY A 116 -14.23 9.50 6.75
N GLN A 117 -14.14 8.48 5.89
CA GLN A 117 -15.21 8.14 4.95
C GLN A 117 -15.94 6.85 5.33
N THR A 118 -17.15 6.70 4.79
CA THR A 118 -17.88 5.42 4.84
C THR A 118 -17.22 4.44 3.87
N GLY A 119 -17.04 3.21 4.32
CA GLY A 119 -16.37 2.19 3.52
C GLY A 119 -17.28 1.42 2.58
N ILE A 120 -16.66 0.64 1.73
CA ILE A 120 -17.30 -0.37 0.88
C ILE A 120 -16.97 -1.73 1.46
N THR A 121 -17.98 -2.56 1.67
CA THR A 121 -17.81 -3.92 2.17
C THR A 121 -17.70 -4.89 1.01
N ILE A 122 -16.60 -5.65 1.01
CA ILE A 122 -16.34 -6.71 0.04
C ILE A 122 -16.87 -8.01 0.66
N PRO A 123 -17.86 -8.65 0.05
CA PRO A 123 -18.41 -9.92 0.56
C PRO A 123 -17.36 -11.04 0.60
N VAL A 124 -17.72 -12.11 1.28
CA VAL A 124 -16.89 -13.34 1.30
C VAL A 124 -16.65 -13.88 -0.11
N SER A 125 -15.50 -14.44 -0.35
CA SER A 125 -15.11 -15.04 -1.63
C SER A 125 -15.33 -14.12 -2.85
N SER A 126 -15.11 -12.81 -2.67
CA SER A 126 -15.41 -11.77 -3.67
C SER A 126 -14.21 -10.86 -3.93
N LYS A 127 -14.32 -10.05 -4.99
CA LYS A 127 -13.33 -9.04 -5.33
C LYS A 127 -14.00 -7.79 -5.88
N ALA A 128 -13.35 -6.64 -5.65
CA ALA A 128 -13.80 -5.33 -6.13
C ALA A 128 -12.62 -4.46 -6.55
N LEU A 129 -12.89 -3.57 -7.46
CA LEU A 129 -11.98 -2.50 -7.86
C LEU A 129 -12.18 -1.26 -6.98
#